data_bac8c12f910fb4db592682384a27bdf2
#
_entry.id   bac8c12f910fb4db592682384a27bdf2
#
_cell.length_a   1.000
_cell.length_b   1.000
_cell.length_c   1.000
_cell.angle_alpha   90.00
_cell.angle_beta   90.00
_cell.angle_gamma   90.00
#
_symmetry.space_group_name_H-M   'P 1'
#
loop_
_entity.id
_entity.type
_entity.pdbx_description
1 polymer ?
#
loop_
_entity_poly.entity_id
_entity_poly.type
_entity_poly.pdbx_seq_one_letter_code
_entity_poly.pdbx_strand_id
1 'polypeptide(L)'
;LSKRATGRTLYILDEPTTGLHFEDTRKLLEVLQELVEAGNTIVVIEHNLDVIKVADYLLDFGPEGGDGGGEIVAVGTPEQVADNKASWTGKYLKEVLDRHEDRRKARVAALGGSVDAPAKKKRVKASA
;
A
#
# COMPACT_ATOMS: atom_id res chain seq x y z
N LEU A 1 6.04 -9.16 -17.47
CA LEU A 1 6.42 -7.78 -17.89
C LEU A 1 7.43 -7.82 -19.05
N SER A 2 7.00 -8.39 -20.17
CA SER A 2 7.84 -8.57 -21.35
C SER A 2 7.87 -7.37 -22.32
N LYS A 3 7.09 -6.33 -22.08
CA LYS A 3 7.04 -5.13 -22.92
C LYS A 3 7.78 -3.98 -22.24
N ARG A 4 8.54 -3.20 -23.04
CA ARG A 4 9.10 -1.93 -22.58
C ARG A 4 7.98 -1.04 -22.04
N ALA A 5 8.10 -0.60 -20.80
CA ALA A 5 7.23 0.42 -20.24
C ALA A 5 7.45 1.74 -21.00
N THR A 6 6.40 2.22 -21.66
CA THR A 6 6.44 3.46 -22.44
C THR A 6 6.15 4.72 -21.61
N GLY A 7 6.11 4.60 -20.28
CA GLY A 7 5.88 5.71 -19.35
C GLY A 7 4.43 6.18 -19.21
N ARG A 8 3.45 5.51 -19.84
CA ARG A 8 2.00 5.80 -19.73
C ARG A 8 1.16 4.54 -19.82
N THR A 9 1.61 3.46 -19.22
CA THR A 9 0.90 2.19 -19.22
C THR A 9 0.10 2.06 -17.93
N LEU A 10 -1.10 1.52 -18.03
CA LEU A 10 -1.91 1.09 -16.89
C LEU A 10 -1.67 -0.41 -16.67
N TYR A 11 -1.17 -0.75 -15.51
CA TYR A 11 -1.04 -2.14 -15.06
C TYR A 11 -2.15 -2.46 -14.05
N ILE A 12 -2.80 -3.58 -14.24
CA ILE A 12 -3.79 -4.11 -13.29
C ILE A 12 -3.29 -5.47 -12.81
N LEU A 13 -3.05 -5.60 -11.52
CA LEU A 13 -2.52 -6.80 -10.89
C LEU A 13 -3.52 -7.32 -9.86
N ASP A 14 -3.92 -8.57 -10.01
CA ASP A 14 -4.84 -9.23 -9.10
C ASP A 14 -4.09 -10.18 -8.17
N GLU A 15 -4.08 -9.87 -6.88
CA GLU A 15 -3.41 -10.62 -5.82
C GLU A 15 -1.97 -11.05 -6.17
N PRO A 16 -1.08 -10.12 -6.59
CA PRO A 16 0.24 -10.47 -7.09
C PRO A 16 1.16 -11.08 -6.03
N THR A 17 0.83 -10.97 -4.75
CA THR A 17 1.63 -11.53 -3.64
C THR A 17 1.20 -12.93 -3.22
N THR A 18 0.17 -13.51 -3.84
CA THR A 18 -0.30 -14.86 -3.50
C THR A 18 0.82 -15.89 -3.65
N GLY A 19 1.10 -16.62 -2.57
CA GLY A 19 2.13 -17.64 -2.54
C GLY A 19 3.58 -17.13 -2.46
N LEU A 20 3.80 -15.83 -2.38
CA LEU A 20 5.13 -15.24 -2.25
C LEU A 20 5.63 -15.23 -0.80
N HIS A 21 6.92 -15.49 -0.61
CA HIS A 21 7.62 -15.20 0.64
C HIS A 21 7.80 -13.70 0.86
N PHE A 22 8.06 -13.29 2.09
CA PHE A 22 8.26 -11.89 2.47
C PHE A 22 9.31 -11.17 1.61
N GLU A 23 10.45 -11.81 1.35
CA GLU A 23 11.51 -11.24 0.52
C GLU A 23 11.08 -11.03 -0.93
N ASP A 24 10.31 -11.96 -1.49
CA ASP A 24 9.80 -11.85 -2.86
C ASP A 24 8.74 -10.74 -2.97
N THR A 25 7.90 -10.59 -1.96
CA THR A 25 6.94 -9.48 -1.86
C THR A 25 7.68 -8.13 -1.83
N ARG A 26 8.77 -8.02 -1.10
CA ARG A 26 9.59 -6.81 -1.06
C ARG A 26 10.17 -6.47 -2.43
N LYS A 27 10.72 -7.46 -3.13
CA LYS A 27 11.25 -7.28 -4.49
C LYS A 27 10.17 -6.85 -5.48
N LEU A 28 8.97 -7.45 -5.38
CA LEU A 28 7.82 -7.05 -6.19
C LEU A 28 7.46 -5.58 -5.96
N LEU A 29 7.40 -5.13 -4.71
CA LEU A 29 7.11 -3.74 -4.37
C LEU A 29 8.17 -2.77 -4.94
N GLU A 30 9.44 -3.15 -4.92
CA GLU A 30 10.51 -2.36 -5.52
C GLU A 30 10.30 -2.19 -7.03
N VAL A 31 9.96 -3.27 -7.74
CA VAL A 31 9.67 -3.24 -9.19
C VAL A 31 8.44 -2.36 -9.48
N LEU A 32 7.37 -2.49 -8.71
CA LEU A 32 6.17 -1.67 -8.86
C LEU A 32 6.46 -0.19 -8.63
N GLN A 33 7.29 0.12 -7.64
CA GLN A 33 7.72 1.48 -7.36
C GLN A 33 8.51 2.09 -8.51
N GLU A 34 9.42 1.34 -9.11
CA GLU A 34 10.19 1.77 -10.29
C GLU A 34 9.27 2.06 -11.49
N LEU A 35 8.26 1.22 -11.71
CA LEU A 35 7.28 1.43 -12.78
C LEU A 35 6.45 2.71 -12.56
N VAL A 36 6.05 3.00 -11.33
CA VAL A 36 5.34 4.24 -10.99
C VAL A 36 6.24 5.46 -11.19
N GLU A 37 7.49 5.38 -10.79
CA GLU A 37 8.46 6.46 -10.96
C GLU A 37 8.74 6.75 -12.45
N ALA A 38 8.64 5.75 -13.30
CA ALA A 38 8.74 5.89 -14.75
C ALA A 38 7.50 6.53 -15.40
N GLY A 39 6.46 6.86 -14.63
CA GLY A 39 5.23 7.53 -15.09
C GLY A 39 4.06 6.60 -15.34
N ASN A 40 4.16 5.33 -15.00
CA ASN A 40 3.07 4.37 -15.15
C ASN A 40 2.05 4.46 -14.00
N THR A 41 0.83 4.00 -14.24
CA THR A 41 -0.20 3.83 -13.22
C THR A 41 -0.39 2.35 -12.92
N ILE A 42 -0.41 1.99 -11.64
CA ILE A 42 -0.59 0.61 -11.20
C ILE A 42 -1.80 0.52 -10.29
N VAL A 43 -2.73 -0.37 -10.63
CA VAL A 43 -3.87 -0.77 -9.80
C VAL A 43 -3.60 -2.18 -9.30
N VAL A 44 -3.62 -2.35 -7.99
CA VAL A 44 -3.35 -3.64 -7.34
C VAL A 44 -4.56 -4.03 -6.50
N ILE A 45 -5.06 -5.24 -6.69
CA ILE A 45 -6.08 -5.84 -5.84
C ILE A 45 -5.34 -6.73 -4.84
N GLU A 46 -5.42 -6.41 -3.56
CA GLU A 46 -4.64 -7.08 -2.52
C GLU A 46 -5.31 -7.12 -1.16
N HIS A 47 -4.97 -8.14 -0.38
CA HIS A 47 -5.30 -8.30 1.03
C HIS A 47 -4.07 -8.16 1.93
N ASN A 48 -2.87 -8.20 1.35
CA ASN A 48 -1.62 -8.11 2.08
C ASN A 48 -1.39 -6.67 2.57
N LEU A 49 -1.39 -6.47 3.88
CA LEU A 49 -1.22 -5.16 4.50
C LEU A 49 0.16 -4.54 4.23
N ASP A 50 1.19 -5.36 3.97
CA ASP A 50 2.51 -4.85 3.60
C ASP A 50 2.51 -4.17 2.22
N VAL A 51 1.64 -4.60 1.32
CA VAL A 51 1.39 -3.94 0.03
C VAL A 51 0.49 -2.72 0.22
N ILE A 52 -0.61 -2.88 0.94
CA ILE A 52 -1.62 -1.85 1.16
C ILE A 52 -1.02 -0.60 1.82
N LYS A 53 -0.17 -0.78 2.82
CA LYS A 53 0.47 0.34 3.55
C LYS A 53 1.34 1.25 2.70
N VAL A 54 1.86 0.76 1.58
CA VAL A 54 2.76 1.54 0.68
C VAL A 54 2.03 2.17 -0.50
N ALA A 55 0.72 1.97 -0.61
CA ALA A 55 -0.09 2.57 -1.66
C ALA A 55 -0.18 4.09 -1.54
N ASP A 56 -0.35 4.77 -2.68
CA ASP A 56 -0.65 6.20 -2.71
C ASP A 56 -2.11 6.47 -2.35
N TYR A 57 -3.00 5.59 -2.79
CA TYR A 57 -4.44 5.73 -2.65
C TYR A 57 -5.11 4.37 -2.52
N LEU A 58 -6.03 4.25 -1.58
CA LEU A 58 -6.80 3.04 -1.33
C LEU A 58 -8.26 3.24 -1.68
N LEU A 59 -8.84 2.18 -2.23
CA LEU A 59 -10.27 1.99 -2.34
C LEU A 59 -10.63 0.75 -1.52
N ASP A 60 -11.32 0.93 -0.41
CA ASP A 60 -11.74 -0.16 0.46
C ASP A 60 -13.20 -0.50 0.18
N PHE A 61 -13.44 -1.75 -0.23
CA PHE A 61 -14.76 -2.24 -0.55
C PHE A 61 -15.37 -2.98 0.64
N GLY A 62 -16.65 -2.75 0.85
CA GLY A 62 -17.42 -3.12 2.01
C GLY A 62 -17.54 -4.60 2.28
N PRO A 63 -17.96 -4.93 3.54
CA PRO A 63 -17.36 -6.00 4.34
C PRO A 63 -17.63 -7.40 3.80
N GLU A 64 -18.56 -7.55 2.87
CA GLU A 64 -18.94 -8.84 2.29
C GLU A 64 -18.72 -8.85 0.79
N GLY A 65 -18.30 -9.99 0.23
CA GLY A 65 -18.27 -10.23 -1.20
C GLY A 65 -19.65 -10.62 -1.75
N GLY A 66 -19.82 -10.61 -3.07
CA GLY A 66 -21.08 -10.99 -3.74
C GLY A 66 -22.16 -9.91 -3.70
N ASP A 67 -23.44 -10.34 -3.71
CA ASP A 67 -24.60 -9.45 -3.84
C ASP A 67 -24.80 -8.50 -2.65
N GLY A 68 -24.24 -8.82 -1.47
CA GLY A 68 -24.27 -7.98 -0.26
C GLY A 68 -23.02 -7.10 -0.08
N GLY A 69 -22.05 -7.18 -1.00
CA GLY A 69 -20.78 -6.48 -0.94
C GLY A 69 -20.54 -5.56 -2.13
N GLY A 70 -19.35 -5.03 -2.22
CA GLY A 70 -18.93 -4.22 -3.36
C GLY A 70 -19.21 -2.73 -3.24
N GLU A 71 -19.71 -2.26 -2.10
CA GLU A 71 -19.81 -0.83 -1.81
C GLU A 71 -18.47 -0.29 -1.32
N ILE A 72 -18.12 0.92 -1.75
CA ILE A 72 -16.94 1.61 -1.25
C ILE A 72 -17.23 2.12 0.17
N VAL A 73 -16.50 1.62 1.15
CA VAL A 73 -16.64 2.03 2.57
C VAL A 73 -15.62 3.07 2.98
N ALA A 74 -14.47 3.10 2.35
CA ALA A 74 -13.42 4.09 2.61
C ALA A 74 -12.58 4.34 1.38
N VAL A 75 -12.16 5.58 1.19
CA VAL A 75 -11.22 5.99 0.14
C VAL A 75 -10.23 6.99 0.70
N GLY A 76 -9.02 6.99 0.19
CA GLY A 76 -7.99 7.95 0.56
C GLY A 76 -6.61 7.33 0.67
N THR A 77 -5.71 8.06 1.29
CA THR A 77 -4.37 7.55 1.63
C THR A 77 -4.48 6.42 2.66
N PRO A 78 -3.46 5.57 2.81
CA PRO A 78 -3.45 4.55 3.84
C PRO A 78 -3.74 5.10 5.24
N GLU A 79 -3.21 6.26 5.56
CA GLU A 79 -3.43 6.94 6.84
C GLU A 79 -4.90 7.38 7.02
N GLN A 80 -5.52 7.93 5.97
CA GLN A 80 -6.93 8.33 6.00
C GLN A 80 -7.87 7.12 6.16
N VAL A 81 -7.58 6.02 5.45
CA VAL A 81 -8.34 4.78 5.58
C VAL A 81 -8.15 4.15 6.97
N ALA A 82 -6.94 4.20 7.51
CA ALA A 82 -6.64 3.72 8.86
C ALA A 82 -7.44 4.45 9.95
N ASP A 83 -7.73 5.72 9.75
CA ASP A 83 -8.52 6.54 10.69
C ASP A 83 -10.04 6.38 10.50
N ASN A 84 -10.48 5.72 9.44
CA ASN A 84 -11.90 5.49 9.18
C ASN A 84 -12.43 4.31 10.00
N LYS A 85 -13.26 4.59 10.98
CA LYS A 85 -13.84 3.58 11.89
C LYS A 85 -14.78 2.58 11.19
N ALA A 86 -15.30 2.91 10.03
CA ALA A 86 -16.16 2.02 9.23
C ALA A 86 -15.37 1.00 8.42
N SER A 87 -14.06 1.19 8.27
CA SER A 87 -13.17 0.31 7.49
C SER A 87 -12.57 -0.79 8.36
N TRP A 88 -12.86 -2.05 8.05
CA TRP A 88 -12.18 -3.20 8.65
C TRP A 88 -10.70 -3.23 8.27
N THR A 89 -10.40 -3.00 7.01
CA THR A 89 -9.02 -2.86 6.50
C THR A 89 -8.29 -1.75 7.24
N GLY A 90 -8.95 -0.61 7.45
CA GLY A 90 -8.41 0.52 8.19
C GLY A 90 -8.00 0.18 9.62
N LYS A 91 -8.80 -0.61 10.32
CA LYS A 91 -8.50 -1.06 11.68
C LYS A 91 -7.15 -1.80 11.77
N TYR A 92 -6.96 -2.80 10.91
CA TYR A 92 -5.71 -3.57 10.88
C TYR A 92 -4.54 -2.77 10.31
N LEU A 93 -4.82 -1.93 9.32
CA LEU A 93 -3.83 -1.05 8.72
C LEU A 93 -3.26 -0.06 9.74
N LYS A 94 -4.09 0.47 10.63
CA LYS A 94 -3.64 1.35 11.71
C LYS A 94 -2.58 0.70 12.59
N GLU A 95 -2.80 -0.52 13.02
CA GLU A 95 -1.83 -1.27 13.82
C GLU A 95 -0.50 -1.48 13.10
N VAL A 96 -0.55 -1.71 11.80
CA VAL A 96 0.66 -1.89 10.97
C VAL A 96 1.41 -0.57 10.81
N LEU A 97 0.70 0.52 10.58
CA LEU A 97 1.30 1.86 10.44
C LEU A 97 1.92 2.33 11.75
N ASP A 98 1.25 2.15 12.87
CA ASP A 98 1.75 2.53 14.20
C ASP A 98 3.04 1.76 14.53
N ARG A 99 3.06 0.44 14.33
CA ARG A 99 4.26 -0.38 14.52
C ARG A 99 5.43 0.04 13.62
N HIS A 100 5.13 0.45 12.39
CA HIS A 100 6.15 0.93 11.46
C HIS A 100 6.72 2.27 11.90
N GLU A 101 5.88 3.17 12.37
CA GLU A 101 6.30 4.48 12.89
C GLU A 101 7.15 4.33 14.16
N ASP A 102 6.75 3.46 15.07
CA ASP A 102 7.52 3.18 16.29
C ASP A 102 8.91 2.60 15.98
N ARG A 103 8.99 1.67 15.04
CA ARG A 103 10.29 1.13 14.57
C ARG A 103 11.14 2.23 13.93
N ARG A 104 10.53 3.11 13.15
CA ARG A 104 11.22 4.25 12.53
C ARG A 104 11.79 5.19 13.59
N LYS A 105 10.97 5.56 14.59
CA LYS A 105 11.38 6.41 15.71
C LYS A 105 12.54 5.78 16.50
N ALA A 106 12.41 4.50 16.84
CA ALA A 106 13.44 3.77 17.55
C ALA A 106 14.77 3.72 16.77
N ARG A 107 14.71 3.48 15.45
CA ARG A 107 15.90 3.45 14.59
C ARG A 107 16.57 4.82 14.48
N VAL A 108 15.78 5.88 14.32
CA VAL A 108 16.29 7.26 14.26
C VAL A 108 16.93 7.65 15.59
N ALA A 109 16.29 7.34 16.72
CA ALA A 109 16.84 7.59 18.04
C ALA A 109 18.18 6.85 18.27
N ALA A 110 18.27 5.59 17.84
CA ALA A 110 19.50 4.79 17.93
C ALA A 110 20.66 5.37 17.10
N LEU A 111 20.35 6.11 16.03
CA LEU A 111 21.32 6.79 15.16
C LEU A 111 21.64 8.23 15.60
N GLY A 112 21.07 8.70 16.71
CA GLY A 112 21.28 10.06 17.25
C GLY A 112 20.59 11.16 16.44
N GLY A 113 19.59 10.83 15.63
CA GLY A 113 18.83 11.78 14.80
C GLY A 113 17.51 12.23 15.45
N SER A 114 16.91 13.31 14.90
CA SER A 114 15.55 13.74 15.24
C SER A 114 14.54 13.29 14.18
N VAL A 115 13.29 13.05 14.61
CA VAL A 115 12.22 12.47 13.77
C VAL A 115 11.43 13.51 12.98
N ASP A 116 11.80 14.79 13.03
CA ASP A 116 11.00 15.92 12.55
C ASP A 116 10.95 16.11 11.03
N ALA A 117 11.67 15.30 10.24
CA ALA A 117 11.58 15.34 8.79
C ALA A 117 10.51 14.35 8.28
N PRO A 118 9.47 14.79 7.56
CA PRO A 118 8.53 13.88 6.93
C PRO A 118 9.28 13.01 5.92
N ALA A 119 9.19 11.70 6.07
CA ALA A 119 9.70 10.78 5.07
C ALA A 119 8.97 11.07 3.75
N LYS A 120 9.71 11.43 2.70
CA LYS A 120 9.15 11.52 1.35
C LYS A 120 8.68 10.12 0.95
N LYS A 121 7.41 9.83 1.18
CA LYS A 121 6.80 8.58 0.76
C LYS A 121 6.59 8.64 -0.74
N LYS A 122 7.38 7.89 -1.49
CA LYS A 122 7.03 7.53 -2.85
C LYS A 122 6.04 6.37 -2.78
N ARG A 123 4.86 6.52 -3.37
CA ARG A 123 3.72 5.63 -3.15
C ARG A 123 3.20 5.04 -4.45
N VAL A 124 2.77 3.81 -4.39
CA VAL A 124 2.09 3.05 -5.46
C VAL A 124 0.58 3.17 -5.27
N LYS A 125 -0.20 3.31 -6.33
CA LYS A 125 -1.67 3.29 -6.24
C LYS A 125 -2.14 1.85 -6.06
N ALA A 126 -2.85 1.58 -4.98
CA ALA A 126 -3.46 0.28 -4.71
C ALA A 126 -4.97 0.41 -4.52
N SER A 127 -5.70 -0.61 -4.97
CA SER A 127 -7.09 -0.79 -4.66
C SER A 127 -7.28 -2.13 -3.94
N ALA A 128 -7.95 -2.10 -2.83
CA ALA A 128 -8.23 -3.27 -2.02
C ALA A 128 -9.71 -3.69 -2.12
#